data_467099327cca75a7f51f452bb281135d
#
_entry.id   467099327cca75a7f51f452bb281135d
#
_cell.length_a   1.000
_cell.length_b   1.000
_cell.length_c   1.000
_cell.angle_alpha   90.00
_cell.angle_beta   90.00
_cell.angle_gamma   90.00
#
_symmetry.space_group_name_H-M   'P 1'
#
loop_
_entity.id
_entity.type
_entity.pdbx_description
1 polymer ?
#
loop_
_entity_poly.entity_id
_entity_poly.type
_entity_poly.pdbx_seq_one_letter_code
_entity_poly.pdbx_strand_id
1 'polypeptide(L)'
;MVTGGTGFLGRHVVESFTKKGYQVIALVRDIQKANKIQQLQKAKIEHCEIYNKNLSYAFPVNSILIHCAWGDVKDSMSPNHLELNLPDNYRFIKNAVEQKKLSRVVISGSCYEYGLKYGPVFASSSTKPNTPYAIAKVKLHKNLVKLQSKSNFKLTWARLFYMYGEGQDENSIIPLLKKAIRNGEKKFNMSYGEQLLDYMPVEIAAKQFLSLIEIDPGTYNICSGSPISLRRLMEQIMSEMNKNIELNLGYYKYRKQDSIAIWGADPLNQIF
;
A
#
# COMPACT_ATOMS: atom_id res chain seq x y z
N MET A 1 -13.56 -8.55 -3.28
CA MET A 1 -13.98 -7.16 -3.04
C MET A 1 -12.76 -6.34 -2.65
N VAL A 2 -12.64 -5.10 -3.12
CA VAL A 2 -11.47 -4.24 -2.86
C VAL A 2 -11.94 -2.89 -2.32
N THR A 3 -11.53 -2.52 -1.10
CA THR A 3 -11.69 -1.15 -0.60
C THR A 3 -10.50 -0.28 -1.04
N GLY A 4 -10.72 1.03 -1.13
CA GLY A 4 -9.67 1.94 -1.62
C GLY A 4 -9.34 1.76 -3.10
N GLY A 5 -10.28 1.22 -3.90
CA GLY A 5 -10.10 0.97 -5.33
C GLY A 5 -9.73 2.20 -6.16
N THR A 6 -10.09 3.41 -5.72
CA THR A 6 -9.68 4.67 -6.38
C THR A 6 -8.30 5.17 -5.95
N GLY A 7 -7.69 4.53 -4.96
CA GLY A 7 -6.35 4.84 -4.46
C GLY A 7 -5.23 4.32 -5.35
N PHE A 8 -3.99 4.69 -5.03
CA PHE A 8 -2.79 4.31 -5.79
C PHE A 8 -2.64 2.78 -5.92
N LEU A 9 -2.51 2.04 -4.82
CA LEU A 9 -2.40 0.58 -4.85
C LEU A 9 -3.72 -0.08 -5.28
N GLY A 10 -4.84 0.37 -4.71
CA GLY A 10 -6.13 -0.34 -4.85
C GLY A 10 -6.60 -0.47 -6.30
N ARG A 11 -6.37 0.55 -7.15
CA ARG A 11 -6.73 0.48 -8.58
C ARG A 11 -5.97 -0.63 -9.32
N HIS A 12 -4.68 -0.77 -9.05
CA HIS A 12 -3.85 -1.81 -9.66
C HIS A 12 -4.16 -3.21 -9.11
N VAL A 13 -4.55 -3.31 -7.84
CA VAL A 13 -5.09 -4.55 -7.27
C VAL A 13 -6.37 -4.94 -8.00
N VAL A 14 -7.34 -4.02 -8.15
CA VAL A 14 -8.58 -4.28 -8.91
C VAL A 14 -8.24 -4.76 -10.32
N GLU A 15 -7.35 -4.07 -11.03
CA GLU A 15 -6.94 -4.44 -12.39
C GLU A 15 -6.29 -5.83 -12.44
N SER A 16 -5.38 -6.14 -11.52
CA SER A 16 -4.68 -7.42 -11.46
C SER A 16 -5.67 -8.58 -11.29
N PHE A 17 -6.65 -8.43 -10.38
CA PHE A 17 -7.66 -9.45 -10.14
C PHE A 17 -8.64 -9.59 -11.32
N THR A 18 -9.07 -8.49 -11.93
CA THR A 18 -9.98 -8.55 -13.10
C THR A 18 -9.29 -9.14 -14.33
N LYS A 19 -8.00 -8.85 -14.54
CA LYS A 19 -7.19 -9.47 -15.63
C LYS A 19 -7.02 -10.97 -15.43
N LYS A 20 -6.96 -11.45 -14.18
CA LYS A 20 -6.90 -12.90 -13.87
C LYS A 20 -8.26 -13.61 -13.97
N GLY A 21 -9.35 -12.87 -14.22
CA GLY A 21 -10.69 -13.43 -14.39
C GLY A 21 -11.57 -13.45 -13.13
N TYR A 22 -11.13 -12.85 -12.03
CA TYR A 22 -11.98 -12.73 -10.84
C TYR A 22 -13.11 -11.72 -11.05
N GLN A 23 -14.28 -12.02 -10.49
CA GLN A 23 -15.35 -11.03 -10.33
C GLN A 23 -14.98 -10.07 -9.19
N VAL A 24 -14.66 -8.83 -9.54
CA VAL A 24 -14.22 -7.82 -8.57
C VAL A 24 -15.30 -6.78 -8.33
N ILE A 25 -15.57 -6.51 -7.05
CA ILE A 25 -16.38 -5.38 -6.60
C ILE A 25 -15.42 -4.36 -5.98
N ALA A 26 -15.31 -3.19 -6.61
CA ALA A 26 -14.54 -2.06 -6.08
C ALA A 26 -15.45 -1.22 -5.18
N LEU A 27 -15.14 -1.22 -3.88
CA LEU A 27 -15.85 -0.43 -2.87
C LEU A 27 -15.24 0.98 -2.81
N VAL A 28 -16.00 1.98 -3.20
CA VAL A 28 -15.53 3.36 -3.38
C VAL A 28 -16.46 4.38 -2.73
N ARG A 29 -15.94 5.53 -2.33
CA ARG A 29 -16.73 6.65 -1.82
C ARG A 29 -17.33 7.50 -2.93
N ASP A 30 -16.60 7.65 -4.02
CA ASP A 30 -16.95 8.50 -5.15
C ASP A 30 -17.01 7.65 -6.43
N ILE A 31 -18.22 7.33 -6.84
CA ILE A 31 -18.50 6.54 -8.06
C ILE A 31 -18.10 7.32 -9.32
N GLN A 32 -18.32 8.66 -9.35
CA GLN A 32 -18.00 9.46 -10.53
C GLN A 32 -16.50 9.50 -10.79
N LYS A 33 -15.71 9.62 -9.72
CA LYS A 33 -14.24 9.50 -9.79
C LYS A 33 -13.82 8.10 -10.21
N ALA A 34 -14.44 7.06 -9.66
CA ALA A 34 -14.11 5.67 -9.96
C ALA A 34 -14.34 5.33 -11.45
N ASN A 35 -15.43 5.79 -12.04
CA ASN A 35 -15.76 5.58 -13.45
C ASN A 35 -14.74 6.17 -14.44
N LYS A 36 -13.93 7.14 -14.01
CA LYS A 36 -12.88 7.75 -14.83
C LYS A 36 -11.54 7.00 -14.76
N ILE A 37 -11.42 5.99 -13.87
CA ILE A 37 -10.19 5.24 -13.65
C ILE A 37 -10.17 4.01 -14.55
N GLN A 38 -9.23 3.95 -15.49
CA GLN A 38 -9.11 2.88 -16.48
C GLN A 38 -9.01 1.50 -15.83
N GLN A 39 -8.25 1.36 -14.75
CA GLN A 39 -8.04 0.10 -14.04
C GLN A 39 -9.32 -0.48 -13.41
N LEU A 40 -10.38 0.34 -13.26
CA LEU A 40 -11.65 -0.08 -12.65
C LEU A 40 -12.73 -0.48 -13.68
N GLN A 41 -12.50 -0.28 -14.98
CA GLN A 41 -13.53 -0.46 -16.03
C GLN A 41 -14.12 -1.87 -16.10
N LYS A 42 -13.38 -2.89 -15.68
CA LYS A 42 -13.83 -4.30 -15.67
C LYS A 42 -14.38 -4.75 -14.32
N ALA A 43 -14.40 -3.88 -13.31
CA ALA A 43 -14.92 -4.19 -12.00
C ALA A 43 -16.34 -3.64 -11.83
N LYS A 44 -17.15 -4.30 -11.02
CA LYS A 44 -18.38 -3.71 -10.50
C LYS A 44 -18.02 -2.62 -9.50
N ILE A 45 -18.51 -1.40 -9.69
CA ILE A 45 -18.25 -0.28 -8.77
C ILE A 45 -19.47 -0.15 -7.86
N GLU A 46 -19.22 -0.16 -6.55
CA GLU A 46 -20.26 0.02 -5.55
C GLU A 46 -19.86 1.11 -4.54
N HIS A 47 -20.85 1.92 -4.15
CA HIS A 47 -20.66 2.93 -3.13
C HIS A 47 -20.49 2.27 -1.75
N CYS A 48 -19.43 2.64 -1.04
CA CYS A 48 -19.20 2.21 0.33
C CYS A 48 -18.36 3.24 1.09
N GLU A 49 -18.97 3.89 2.08
CA GLU A 49 -18.30 4.84 2.96
C GLU A 49 -17.84 4.13 4.23
N ILE A 50 -16.62 3.58 4.23
CA ILE A 50 -16.07 2.76 5.33
C ILE A 50 -15.93 3.53 6.66
N TYR A 51 -15.89 4.87 6.61
CA TYR A 51 -15.81 5.74 7.78
C TYR A 51 -17.20 6.09 8.36
N ASN A 52 -18.29 5.71 7.68
CA ASN A 52 -19.63 5.88 8.20
C ASN A 52 -19.89 4.90 9.36
N LYS A 53 -20.21 5.43 10.54
CA LYS A 53 -20.48 4.62 11.76
C LYS A 53 -21.70 3.74 11.61
N ASN A 54 -22.66 4.15 10.80
CA ASN A 54 -23.94 3.45 10.56
C ASN A 54 -23.92 2.66 9.24
N LEU A 55 -22.72 2.34 8.71
CA LEU A 55 -22.60 1.60 7.47
C LEU A 55 -23.25 0.22 7.59
N SER A 56 -24.28 0.00 6.77
CA SER A 56 -24.85 -1.32 6.51
C SER A 56 -24.52 -1.72 5.07
N TYR A 57 -23.57 -2.66 4.91
CA TYR A 57 -23.20 -3.22 3.61
C TYR A 57 -23.29 -4.74 3.67
N ALA A 58 -24.07 -5.32 2.75
CA ALA A 58 -24.27 -6.76 2.67
C ALA A 58 -23.14 -7.41 1.84
N PHE A 59 -22.21 -8.09 2.49
CA PHE A 59 -21.13 -8.79 1.83
C PHE A 59 -21.64 -10.05 1.09
N PRO A 60 -21.18 -10.32 -0.14
CA PRO A 60 -21.49 -11.58 -0.83
C PRO A 60 -20.93 -12.78 -0.06
N VAL A 61 -21.67 -13.90 -0.13
CA VAL A 61 -21.24 -15.16 0.52
C VAL A 61 -19.96 -15.67 -0.12
N ASN A 62 -19.04 -16.21 0.69
CA ASN A 62 -17.76 -16.77 0.30
C ASN A 62 -16.83 -15.77 -0.44
N SER A 63 -16.97 -14.47 -0.12
CA SER A 63 -16.13 -13.44 -0.74
C SER A 63 -14.82 -13.24 -0.01
N ILE A 64 -13.85 -12.67 -0.72
CA ILE A 64 -12.55 -12.24 -0.20
C ILE A 64 -12.57 -10.70 -0.11
N LEU A 65 -12.21 -10.15 1.05
CA LEU A 65 -12.04 -8.71 1.24
C LEU A 65 -10.55 -8.35 1.15
N ILE A 66 -10.19 -7.52 0.18
CA ILE A 66 -8.88 -6.89 0.10
C ILE A 66 -9.04 -5.43 0.53
N HIS A 67 -8.43 -5.10 1.66
CA HIS A 67 -8.60 -3.82 2.31
C HIS A 67 -7.35 -2.95 2.11
N CYS A 68 -7.41 -2.06 1.09
CA CYS A 68 -6.37 -1.09 0.76
C CYS A 68 -6.71 0.33 1.21
N ALA A 69 -7.93 0.58 1.70
CA ALA A 69 -8.36 1.89 2.13
C ALA A 69 -7.64 2.32 3.42
N TRP A 70 -7.11 3.53 3.42
CA TRP A 70 -6.53 4.20 4.58
C TRP A 70 -6.50 5.71 4.32
N GLY A 71 -6.84 6.53 5.32
CA GLY A 71 -6.76 7.99 5.24
C GLY A 71 -5.37 8.53 5.55
N ASP A 72 -5.10 9.76 5.15
CA ASP A 72 -3.91 10.56 5.52
C ASP A 72 -2.54 9.92 5.27
N VAL A 73 -2.44 9.00 4.30
CA VAL A 73 -1.19 8.25 4.02
C VAL A 73 0.01 9.13 3.64
N LYS A 74 -0.24 10.40 3.27
CA LYS A 74 0.79 11.37 2.91
C LYS A 74 1.55 11.92 4.12
N ASP A 75 0.91 11.95 5.28
CA ASP A 75 1.49 12.42 6.52
C ASP A 75 1.50 11.31 7.58
N SER A 76 2.61 10.59 7.65
CA SER A 76 2.77 9.50 8.63
C SER A 76 2.73 9.95 10.09
N MET A 77 2.84 11.27 10.34
CA MET A 77 2.80 11.88 11.67
C MET A 77 1.41 12.38 12.07
N SER A 78 0.42 12.35 11.16
CA SER A 78 -0.95 12.79 11.46
C SER A 78 -1.55 12.01 12.64
N PRO A 79 -2.13 12.67 13.66
CA PRO A 79 -2.83 12.02 14.78
C PRO A 79 -4.07 11.25 14.30
N ASN A 80 -4.66 11.63 13.17
CA ASN A 80 -5.83 10.96 12.59
C ASN A 80 -5.62 9.46 12.35
N HIS A 81 -4.37 9.01 12.23
CA HIS A 81 -4.09 7.58 12.09
C HIS A 81 -4.56 6.78 13.31
N LEU A 82 -4.42 7.35 14.51
CA LEU A 82 -4.83 6.71 15.76
C LEU A 82 -6.27 7.06 16.14
N GLU A 83 -6.68 8.29 15.91
CA GLU A 83 -7.95 8.83 16.38
C GLU A 83 -9.13 8.46 15.46
N LEU A 84 -8.91 8.40 14.16
CA LEU A 84 -9.95 8.15 13.15
C LEU A 84 -9.71 6.85 12.36
N ASN A 85 -8.53 6.74 11.70
CA ASN A 85 -8.30 5.63 10.78
C ASN A 85 -8.31 4.27 11.48
N LEU A 86 -7.63 4.13 12.62
CA LEU A 86 -7.58 2.87 13.36
C LEU A 86 -8.97 2.38 13.81
N PRO A 87 -9.77 3.18 14.55
CA PRO A 87 -11.08 2.70 15.02
C PRO A 87 -12.05 2.46 13.87
N ASP A 88 -12.05 3.30 12.83
CA ASP A 88 -12.99 3.17 11.73
C ASP A 88 -12.69 1.96 10.85
N ASN A 89 -11.41 1.74 10.51
CA ASN A 89 -11.02 0.54 9.74
C ASN A 89 -11.28 -0.74 10.54
N TYR A 90 -10.98 -0.75 11.86
CA TYR A 90 -11.28 -1.91 12.70
C TYR A 90 -12.79 -2.19 12.75
N ARG A 91 -13.63 -1.17 12.95
CA ARG A 91 -15.09 -1.30 12.95
C ARG A 91 -15.61 -1.86 11.63
N PHE A 92 -15.16 -1.30 10.50
CA PHE A 92 -15.56 -1.77 9.17
C PHE A 92 -15.23 -3.26 8.97
N ILE A 93 -13.99 -3.66 9.26
CA ILE A 93 -13.54 -5.05 9.07
C ILE A 93 -14.27 -5.98 10.03
N LYS A 94 -14.46 -5.58 11.29
CA LYS A 94 -15.21 -6.34 12.27
C LYS A 94 -16.64 -6.60 11.81
N ASN A 95 -17.37 -5.56 11.38
CA ASN A 95 -18.72 -5.70 10.85
C ASN A 95 -18.78 -6.61 9.62
N ALA A 96 -17.78 -6.54 8.75
CA ALA A 96 -17.69 -7.41 7.57
C ALA A 96 -17.50 -8.88 7.97
N VAL A 97 -16.64 -9.16 8.94
CA VAL A 97 -16.34 -10.51 9.44
C VAL A 97 -17.52 -11.10 10.21
N GLU A 98 -18.22 -10.29 11.02
CA GLU A 98 -19.37 -10.73 11.83
C GLU A 98 -20.57 -11.21 10.98
N GLN A 99 -20.67 -10.77 9.72
CA GLN A 99 -21.64 -11.33 8.76
C GLN A 99 -21.36 -12.79 8.38
N LYS A 100 -20.18 -13.35 8.72
CA LYS A 100 -19.77 -14.74 8.44
C LYS A 100 -19.79 -15.11 6.94
N LYS A 101 -19.66 -14.11 6.05
CA LYS A 101 -19.70 -14.30 4.60
C LYS A 101 -18.33 -14.23 3.94
N LEU A 102 -17.32 -13.71 4.66
CA LEU A 102 -15.97 -13.60 4.17
C LEU A 102 -15.18 -14.89 4.42
N SER A 103 -14.56 -15.43 3.38
CA SER A 103 -13.63 -16.57 3.48
C SER A 103 -12.22 -16.11 3.86
N ARG A 104 -11.82 -14.92 3.42
CA ARG A 104 -10.50 -14.34 3.69
C ARG A 104 -10.55 -12.81 3.74
N VAL A 105 -9.69 -12.24 4.56
CA VAL A 105 -9.45 -10.81 4.64
C VAL A 105 -7.96 -10.56 4.43
N VAL A 106 -7.59 -9.79 3.41
CA VAL A 106 -6.22 -9.35 3.10
C VAL A 106 -6.12 -7.86 3.40
N ILE A 107 -5.19 -7.48 4.25
CA ILE A 107 -5.04 -6.08 4.70
C ILE A 107 -3.70 -5.52 4.25
N SER A 108 -3.71 -4.32 3.68
CA SER A 108 -2.50 -3.55 3.42
C SER A 108 -1.87 -3.05 4.73
N GLY A 109 -0.76 -3.65 5.13
CA GLY A 109 0.16 -3.19 6.16
C GLY A 109 1.23 -2.26 5.58
N SER A 110 2.34 -2.07 6.29
CA SER A 110 3.43 -1.18 5.88
C SER A 110 4.77 -1.62 6.46
N CYS A 111 5.85 -1.42 5.71
CA CYS A 111 7.22 -1.59 6.21
C CYS A 111 7.56 -0.61 7.37
N TYR A 112 6.84 0.51 7.49
CA TYR A 112 6.95 1.42 8.63
C TYR A 112 6.63 0.74 9.98
N GLU A 113 5.93 -0.39 9.98
CA GLU A 113 5.68 -1.20 11.18
C GLU A 113 6.95 -1.72 11.83
N TYR A 114 8.01 -1.93 11.04
CA TYR A 114 9.31 -2.35 11.55
C TYR A 114 10.05 -1.24 12.31
N GLY A 115 9.69 0.03 12.07
CA GLY A 115 10.36 1.21 12.62
C GLY A 115 11.74 1.44 11.99
N LEU A 116 12.64 2.07 12.74
CA LEU A 116 14.01 2.31 12.29
C LEU A 116 14.81 1.01 12.34
N LYS A 117 14.79 0.26 11.25
CA LYS A 117 15.60 -0.94 11.00
C LYS A 117 16.62 -0.65 9.93
N TYR A 118 17.71 -1.40 9.95
CA TYR A 118 18.79 -1.32 8.97
C TYR A 118 19.03 -2.70 8.38
N GLY A 119 19.05 -2.76 7.05
CA GLY A 119 19.27 -4.00 6.33
C GLY A 119 17.98 -4.76 6.01
N PRO A 120 18.10 -6.08 5.73
CA PRO A 120 16.97 -6.93 5.37
C PRO A 120 16.05 -7.20 6.56
N VAL A 121 14.73 -7.19 6.30
CA VAL A 121 13.72 -7.56 7.30
C VAL A 121 12.81 -8.66 6.78
N PHE A 122 12.57 -9.67 7.61
CA PHE A 122 11.65 -10.77 7.33
C PHE A 122 10.24 -10.41 7.79
N ALA A 123 9.23 -11.06 7.23
CA ALA A 123 7.85 -10.90 7.69
C ALA A 123 7.68 -11.26 9.19
N SER A 124 8.53 -12.16 9.71
CA SER A 124 8.61 -12.54 11.13
C SER A 124 9.37 -11.55 12.01
N SER A 125 10.09 -10.58 11.43
CA SER A 125 10.87 -9.59 12.21
C SER A 125 9.98 -8.79 13.15
N SER A 126 10.50 -8.48 14.35
CA SER A 126 9.81 -7.70 15.36
C SER A 126 9.46 -6.30 14.87
N THR A 127 8.25 -5.84 15.19
CA THR A 127 7.78 -4.48 14.90
C THR A 127 8.17 -3.51 16.01
N LYS A 128 8.67 -2.32 15.63
CA LYS A 128 9.02 -1.23 16.54
C LYS A 128 8.60 0.12 15.94
N PRO A 129 7.27 0.34 15.74
CA PRO A 129 6.76 1.50 15.03
C PRO A 129 7.10 2.80 15.74
N ASN A 130 7.49 3.83 14.98
CA ASN A 130 7.93 5.13 15.48
C ASN A 130 7.10 6.32 14.95
N THR A 131 6.02 6.06 14.21
CA THR A 131 5.09 7.09 13.73
C THR A 131 3.64 6.72 14.08
N PRO A 132 2.71 7.69 14.24
CA PRO A 132 1.29 7.41 14.45
C PRO A 132 0.71 6.47 13.40
N TYR A 133 1.07 6.63 12.12
CA TYR A 133 0.69 5.72 11.04
C TYR A 133 1.10 4.27 11.32
N ALA A 134 2.37 4.05 11.59
CA ALA A 134 2.92 2.72 11.83
C ALA A 134 2.33 2.08 13.11
N ILE A 135 2.18 2.88 14.18
CA ILE A 135 1.55 2.45 15.45
C ILE A 135 0.11 2.02 15.19
N ALA A 136 -0.66 2.78 14.41
CA ALA A 136 -2.04 2.45 14.07
C ALA A 136 -2.13 1.14 13.27
N LYS A 137 -1.23 0.93 12.29
CA LYS A 137 -1.17 -0.33 11.52
C LYS A 137 -0.85 -1.53 12.42
N VAL A 138 0.14 -1.44 13.29
CA VAL A 138 0.48 -2.52 14.24
C VAL A 138 -0.68 -2.80 15.20
N LYS A 139 -1.35 -1.77 15.73
CA LYS A 139 -2.52 -1.94 16.60
C LYS A 139 -3.69 -2.60 15.86
N LEU A 140 -3.96 -2.17 14.62
CA LEU A 140 -5.01 -2.79 13.79
C LEU A 140 -4.71 -4.28 13.57
N HIS A 141 -3.47 -4.61 13.17
CA HIS A 141 -3.06 -6.01 12.99
C HIS A 141 -3.31 -6.85 14.25
N LYS A 142 -2.82 -6.39 15.41
CA LYS A 142 -3.02 -7.09 16.69
C LYS A 142 -4.51 -7.27 17.04
N ASN A 143 -5.34 -6.26 16.77
CA ASN A 143 -6.78 -6.33 17.02
C ASN A 143 -7.48 -7.35 16.10
N LEU A 144 -7.05 -7.42 14.82
CA LEU A 144 -7.59 -8.36 13.85
C LEU A 144 -7.15 -9.80 14.11
N VAL A 145 -5.94 -10.03 14.60
CA VAL A 145 -5.49 -11.35 15.08
C VAL A 145 -6.37 -11.82 16.26
N LYS A 146 -6.66 -10.94 17.22
CA LYS A 146 -7.59 -11.23 18.31
C LYS A 146 -9.03 -11.48 17.83
N LEU A 147 -9.47 -10.79 16.80
CA LEU A 147 -10.78 -11.00 16.19
C LEU A 147 -10.82 -12.36 15.49
N GLN A 148 -9.77 -12.71 14.74
CA GLN A 148 -9.64 -14.00 14.05
C GLN A 148 -9.75 -15.19 15.02
N SER A 149 -9.15 -15.10 16.21
CA SER A 149 -9.26 -16.20 17.22
C SER A 149 -10.69 -16.44 17.72
N LYS A 150 -11.62 -15.51 17.45
CA LYS A 150 -13.04 -15.57 17.87
C LYS A 150 -13.99 -15.75 16.69
N SER A 151 -13.50 -15.71 15.47
CA SER A 151 -14.31 -15.70 14.25
C SER A 151 -13.64 -16.53 13.16
N ASN A 152 -14.43 -17.26 12.38
CA ASN A 152 -13.90 -18.17 11.35
C ASN A 152 -13.63 -17.44 10.03
N PHE A 153 -12.50 -16.69 9.94
CA PHE A 153 -12.01 -16.12 8.69
C PHE A 153 -10.49 -16.23 8.62
N LYS A 154 -9.93 -16.23 7.42
CA LYS A 154 -8.49 -16.26 7.17
C LYS A 154 -7.95 -14.83 7.08
N LEU A 155 -7.02 -14.45 7.97
CA LEU A 155 -6.37 -13.14 7.96
C LEU A 155 -5.01 -13.20 7.25
N THR A 156 -4.81 -12.33 6.26
CA THR A 156 -3.51 -12.11 5.62
C THR A 156 -3.12 -10.64 5.78
N TRP A 157 -1.91 -10.39 6.29
CA TRP A 157 -1.37 -9.06 6.53
C TRP A 157 -0.20 -8.79 5.59
N ALA A 158 -0.33 -7.80 4.70
CA ALA A 158 0.61 -7.49 3.62
C ALA A 158 1.41 -6.23 3.94
N ARG A 159 2.64 -6.34 4.43
CA ARG A 159 3.52 -5.19 4.71
C ARG A 159 4.14 -4.67 3.42
N LEU A 160 3.60 -3.56 2.94
CA LEU A 160 4.03 -2.89 1.72
C LEU A 160 5.35 -2.15 1.93
N PHE A 161 6.26 -2.32 0.99
CA PHE A 161 7.44 -1.49 0.85
C PHE A 161 7.16 -0.32 -0.10
N TYR A 162 8.20 0.38 -0.57
CA TYR A 162 8.03 1.58 -1.36
C TYR A 162 7.59 1.25 -2.79
N MET A 163 6.53 1.88 -3.23
CA MET A 163 5.96 1.66 -4.57
C MET A 163 6.01 2.93 -5.39
N TYR A 164 6.12 2.76 -6.69
CA TYR A 164 5.99 3.84 -7.66
C TYR A 164 5.21 3.37 -8.89
N GLY A 165 4.65 4.31 -9.65
CA GLY A 165 3.92 3.98 -10.87
C GLY A 165 2.74 4.91 -11.14
N GLU A 166 1.86 4.49 -12.04
CA GLU A 166 0.68 5.25 -12.45
C GLU A 166 -0.29 5.46 -11.28
N GLY A 167 -0.78 6.68 -11.14
CA GLY A 167 -1.72 7.06 -10.08
C GLY A 167 -1.06 7.34 -8.73
N GLN A 168 0.29 7.36 -8.66
CA GLN A 168 1.00 7.88 -7.50
C GLN A 168 0.68 9.36 -7.29
N ASP A 169 0.74 9.81 -6.04
CA ASP A 169 0.52 11.22 -5.71
C ASP A 169 1.48 12.13 -6.48
N GLU A 170 0.95 13.18 -7.11
CA GLU A 170 1.72 14.12 -7.94
C GLU A 170 2.83 14.85 -7.17
N ASN A 171 2.73 14.94 -5.84
CA ASN A 171 3.74 15.52 -4.97
C ASN A 171 4.79 14.49 -4.49
N SER A 172 4.70 13.23 -4.93
CA SER A 172 5.75 12.24 -4.68
C SER A 172 6.95 12.52 -5.58
N ILE A 173 8.14 12.12 -5.12
CA ILE A 173 9.42 12.50 -5.75
C ILE A 173 9.53 12.09 -7.22
N ILE A 174 9.02 10.91 -7.60
CA ILE A 174 9.08 10.43 -8.99
C ILE A 174 8.15 11.24 -9.92
N PRO A 175 6.86 11.46 -9.60
CA PRO A 175 6.02 12.38 -10.35
C PRO A 175 6.59 13.79 -10.45
N LEU A 176 7.18 14.33 -9.37
CA LEU A 176 7.83 15.64 -9.38
C LEU A 176 9.04 15.69 -10.33
N LEU A 177 9.90 14.66 -10.31
CA LEU A 177 11.01 14.55 -11.28
C LEU A 177 10.49 14.54 -12.73
N LYS A 178 9.50 13.69 -13.02
CA LYS A 178 8.89 13.60 -14.36
C LYS A 178 8.25 14.92 -14.80
N LYS A 179 7.67 15.66 -13.86
CA LYS A 179 7.11 17.00 -14.10
C LYS A 179 8.20 18.03 -14.39
N ALA A 180 9.27 18.07 -13.59
CA ALA A 180 10.41 18.96 -13.80
C ALA A 180 11.06 18.74 -15.18
N ILE A 181 11.25 17.48 -15.57
CA ILE A 181 11.77 17.11 -16.91
C ILE A 181 10.85 17.61 -18.03
N ARG A 182 9.53 17.39 -17.91
CA ARG A 182 8.54 17.85 -18.91
C ARG A 182 8.49 19.37 -19.04
N ASN A 183 8.69 20.07 -17.93
CA ASN A 183 8.72 21.53 -17.88
C ASN A 183 10.05 22.11 -18.41
N GLY A 184 11.05 21.28 -18.73
CA GLY A 184 12.36 21.75 -19.19
C GLY A 184 13.21 22.39 -18.09
N GLU A 185 12.95 22.03 -16.82
CA GLU A 185 13.75 22.54 -15.70
C GLU A 185 15.18 22.01 -15.80
N LYS A 186 16.16 22.85 -15.42
CA LYS A 186 17.57 22.48 -15.50
C LYS A 186 18.07 21.70 -14.30
N LYS A 187 17.42 21.90 -13.13
CA LYS A 187 17.81 21.30 -11.84
C LYS A 187 16.61 20.73 -11.11
N PHE A 188 16.80 19.59 -10.46
CA PHE A 188 15.82 18.95 -9.59
C PHE A 188 16.36 18.85 -8.17
N ASN A 189 15.70 19.52 -7.21
CA ASN A 189 16.09 19.53 -5.81
C ASN A 189 15.71 18.23 -5.12
N MET A 190 16.67 17.56 -4.47
CA MET A 190 16.42 16.37 -3.67
C MET A 190 17.38 16.25 -2.48
N SER A 191 17.17 15.28 -1.61
CA SER A 191 18.16 14.90 -0.60
C SER A 191 19.40 14.30 -1.28
N TYR A 192 20.39 13.85 -0.52
CA TYR A 192 21.54 13.14 -1.11
C TYR A 192 21.13 11.87 -1.86
N GLY A 193 19.95 11.30 -1.55
CA GLY A 193 19.40 10.16 -2.26
C GLY A 193 20.12 8.83 -2.00
N GLU A 194 20.95 8.74 -0.95
CA GLU A 194 21.76 7.56 -0.64
C GLU A 194 21.01 6.51 0.21
N GLN A 195 19.74 6.80 0.60
CA GLN A 195 18.92 5.83 1.31
C GLN A 195 18.67 4.59 0.43
N LEU A 196 19.04 3.41 0.92
CA LEU A 196 18.81 2.12 0.27
C LEU A 196 17.45 1.58 0.67
N LEU A 197 16.47 1.74 -0.21
CA LEU A 197 15.08 1.36 0.06
C LEU A 197 14.58 0.37 -1.01
N ASP A 198 13.65 -0.48 -0.62
CA ASP A 198 13.03 -1.45 -1.50
C ASP A 198 11.92 -0.78 -2.32
N TYR A 199 12.27 -0.31 -3.50
CA TYR A 199 11.32 0.28 -4.46
C TYR A 199 10.87 -0.74 -5.49
N MET A 200 9.56 -0.77 -5.78
CA MET A 200 9.03 -1.61 -6.85
C MET A 200 7.91 -0.90 -7.63
N PRO A 201 7.67 -1.26 -8.89
CA PRO A 201 6.48 -0.85 -9.62
C PRO A 201 5.22 -1.31 -8.90
N VAL A 202 4.21 -0.45 -8.82
CA VAL A 202 2.93 -0.75 -8.13
C VAL A 202 2.20 -1.94 -8.76
N GLU A 203 2.37 -2.17 -10.04
CA GLU A 203 1.83 -3.30 -10.77
C GLU A 203 2.39 -4.63 -10.28
N ILE A 204 3.67 -4.66 -9.89
CA ILE A 204 4.31 -5.84 -9.28
C ILE A 204 3.74 -6.07 -7.88
N ALA A 205 3.63 -5.01 -7.07
CA ALA A 205 2.97 -5.11 -5.76
C ALA A 205 1.53 -5.66 -5.88
N ALA A 206 0.76 -5.19 -6.86
CA ALA A 206 -0.60 -5.67 -7.10
C ALA A 206 -0.65 -7.16 -7.50
N LYS A 207 0.32 -7.64 -8.27
CA LYS A 207 0.47 -9.07 -8.58
C LYS A 207 0.80 -9.89 -7.33
N GLN A 208 1.66 -9.38 -6.44
CA GLN A 208 1.93 -10.04 -5.16
C GLN A 208 0.66 -10.11 -4.28
N PHE A 209 -0.22 -9.10 -4.32
CA PHE A 209 -1.54 -9.18 -3.65
C PHE A 209 -2.42 -10.28 -4.22
N LEU A 210 -2.36 -10.52 -5.52
CA LEU A 210 -3.09 -11.63 -6.15
C LEU A 210 -2.59 -12.97 -5.58
N SER A 211 -1.29 -13.18 -5.46
CA SER A 211 -0.71 -14.40 -4.91
C SER A 211 -1.11 -14.64 -3.45
N LEU A 212 -1.34 -13.58 -2.66
CA LEU A 212 -1.73 -13.71 -1.24
C LEU A 212 -3.05 -14.47 -1.01
N ILE A 213 -3.93 -14.57 -2.00
CA ILE A 213 -5.18 -15.33 -1.84
C ILE A 213 -5.01 -16.82 -2.10
N GLU A 214 -3.90 -17.22 -2.70
CA GLU A 214 -3.58 -18.61 -3.10
C GLU A 214 -2.69 -19.33 -2.08
N ILE A 215 -1.99 -18.57 -1.21
CA ILE A 215 -1.08 -19.10 -0.18
C ILE A 215 -1.75 -19.11 1.20
N ASP A 216 -1.10 -19.72 2.19
CA ASP A 216 -1.57 -19.77 3.57
C ASP A 216 -1.79 -18.36 4.15
N PRO A 217 -2.79 -18.19 5.04
CA PRO A 217 -2.96 -16.93 5.75
C PRO A 217 -1.75 -16.65 6.66
N GLY A 218 -1.37 -15.37 6.78
CA GLY A 218 -0.20 -14.98 7.57
C GLY A 218 0.23 -13.55 7.32
N THR A 219 1.43 -13.21 7.79
CA THR A 219 2.05 -11.92 7.53
C THR A 219 3.11 -12.07 6.44
N TYR A 220 3.09 -11.20 5.44
CA TYR A 220 3.99 -11.23 4.30
C TYR A 220 4.55 -9.85 3.99
N ASN A 221 5.78 -9.79 3.48
CA ASN A 221 6.35 -8.60 2.90
C ASN A 221 5.96 -8.49 1.42
N ILE A 222 5.45 -7.35 1.01
CA ILE A 222 5.21 -6.99 -0.39
C ILE A 222 6.38 -6.11 -0.80
N CYS A 223 7.37 -6.72 -1.42
CA CYS A 223 8.70 -6.14 -1.64
C CYS A 223 9.35 -6.73 -2.89
N SER A 224 10.40 -6.06 -3.39
CA SER A 224 11.23 -6.57 -4.48
C SER A 224 12.37 -7.48 -3.97
N GLY A 225 12.81 -7.26 -2.73
CA GLY A 225 14.01 -7.88 -2.16
C GLY A 225 15.32 -7.27 -2.67
N SER A 226 15.24 -6.27 -3.55
CA SER A 226 16.40 -5.65 -4.21
C SER A 226 16.43 -4.15 -3.89
N PRO A 227 17.14 -3.72 -2.84
CA PRO A 227 17.19 -2.31 -2.46
C PRO A 227 17.95 -1.49 -3.49
N ILE A 228 17.46 -0.28 -3.73
CA ILE A 228 18.10 0.70 -4.61
C ILE A 228 18.16 2.06 -3.92
N SER A 229 19.21 2.83 -4.15
CA SER A 229 19.24 4.21 -3.66
C SER A 229 18.27 5.08 -4.44
N LEU A 230 17.66 6.06 -3.75
CA LEU A 230 16.73 6.97 -4.40
C LEU A 230 17.39 7.71 -5.57
N ARG A 231 18.64 8.12 -5.41
CA ARG A 231 19.44 8.75 -6.47
C ARG A 231 19.53 7.83 -7.69
N ARG A 232 19.91 6.55 -7.49
CA ARG A 232 20.04 5.59 -8.59
C ARG A 232 18.70 5.33 -9.27
N LEU A 233 17.61 5.27 -8.51
CA LEU A 233 16.27 5.16 -9.09
C LEU A 233 15.90 6.37 -9.95
N MET A 234 16.25 7.61 -9.53
CA MET A 234 16.03 8.80 -10.35
C MET A 234 16.86 8.74 -11.65
N GLU A 235 18.13 8.34 -11.58
CA GLU A 235 19.00 8.17 -12.74
C GLU A 235 18.43 7.13 -13.73
N GLN A 236 17.89 6.02 -13.25
CA GLN A 236 17.23 5.01 -14.10
C GLN A 236 16.00 5.59 -14.81
N ILE A 237 15.14 6.30 -14.08
CA ILE A 237 13.93 6.92 -14.65
C ILE A 237 14.29 7.96 -15.71
N MET A 238 15.32 8.75 -15.49
CA MET A 238 15.82 9.71 -16.49
C MET A 238 16.32 9.00 -17.76
N SER A 239 17.06 7.90 -17.58
CA SER A 239 17.55 7.07 -18.70
C SER A 239 16.38 6.46 -19.49
N GLU A 240 15.38 5.90 -18.83
CA GLU A 240 14.16 5.36 -19.47
C GLU A 240 13.40 6.41 -20.27
N MET A 241 13.40 7.66 -19.79
CA MET A 241 12.79 8.79 -20.50
C MET A 241 13.63 9.36 -21.63
N ASN A 242 14.88 8.89 -21.81
CA ASN A 242 15.88 9.53 -22.68
C ASN A 242 16.01 11.04 -22.42
N LYS A 243 15.99 11.43 -21.17
CA LYS A 243 16.08 12.82 -20.71
C LYS A 243 17.11 12.93 -19.60
N ASN A 244 17.63 14.13 -19.42
CA ASN A 244 18.57 14.41 -18.33
C ASN A 244 18.19 15.74 -17.65
N ILE A 245 18.35 15.78 -16.34
CA ILE A 245 18.22 16.97 -15.50
C ILE A 245 19.26 16.87 -14.40
N GLU A 246 19.89 17.97 -14.04
CA GLU A 246 20.87 18.00 -12.95
C GLU A 246 20.19 17.72 -11.61
N LEU A 247 20.60 16.67 -10.90
CA LEU A 247 20.13 16.38 -9.54
C LEU A 247 20.88 17.27 -8.55
N ASN A 248 20.20 18.26 -7.96
CA ASN A 248 20.73 19.13 -6.89
C ASN A 248 20.68 18.38 -5.56
N LEU A 249 21.71 17.57 -5.30
CA LEU A 249 21.81 16.68 -4.15
C LEU A 249 22.06 17.46 -2.85
N GLY A 250 21.44 16.99 -1.76
CA GLY A 250 21.63 17.57 -0.42
C GLY A 250 20.80 18.83 -0.18
N TYR A 251 19.94 19.24 -1.14
CA TYR A 251 19.07 20.40 -0.94
C TYR A 251 18.08 20.18 0.21
N TYR A 252 17.49 18.98 0.32
CA TYR A 252 16.64 18.59 1.45
C TYR A 252 17.39 17.66 2.41
N LYS A 253 17.13 17.80 3.70
CA LYS A 253 17.61 16.87 4.73
C LYS A 253 16.79 15.59 4.73
N TYR A 254 17.39 14.48 5.14
CA TYR A 254 16.66 13.25 5.44
C TYR A 254 15.69 13.45 6.60
N ARG A 255 14.54 12.82 6.51
CA ARG A 255 13.56 12.82 7.61
C ARG A 255 14.03 11.86 8.71
N LYS A 256 13.97 12.31 9.96
CA LYS A 256 14.45 11.52 11.12
C LYS A 256 13.70 10.21 11.35
N GLN A 257 12.45 10.13 10.89
CA GLN A 257 11.60 8.94 11.04
C GLN A 257 11.83 7.89 9.96
N ASP A 258 12.60 8.17 8.92
CA ASP A 258 12.84 7.24 7.81
C ASP A 258 14.11 6.42 8.04
N SER A 259 14.07 5.15 7.68
CA SER A 259 15.25 4.29 7.66
C SER A 259 16.24 4.74 6.59
N ILE A 260 17.53 4.60 6.87
CA ILE A 260 18.60 4.85 5.89
C ILE A 260 18.74 3.68 4.93
N ALA A 261 18.49 2.44 5.39
CA ALA A 261 18.55 1.25 4.57
C ALA A 261 17.55 0.21 5.09
N ILE A 262 16.52 -0.14 4.29
CA ILE A 262 15.56 -1.18 4.64
C ILE A 262 15.00 -1.84 3.39
N TRP A 263 14.94 -3.18 3.38
CA TRP A 263 14.31 -3.96 2.30
C TRP A 263 13.73 -5.26 2.83
N GLY A 264 12.81 -5.87 2.08
CA GLY A 264 12.26 -7.17 2.43
C GLY A 264 13.25 -8.29 2.09
N ALA A 265 13.41 -9.26 3.00
CA ALA A 265 14.32 -10.39 2.83
C ALA A 265 13.66 -11.61 2.16
N ASP A 266 12.32 -11.64 2.15
CA ASP A 266 11.49 -12.76 1.73
C ASP A 266 10.42 -12.31 0.71
N PRO A 267 10.82 -11.85 -0.50
CA PRO A 267 9.88 -11.42 -1.52
C PRO A 267 9.02 -12.59 -2.02
N LEU A 268 7.72 -12.36 -2.19
CA LEU A 268 6.78 -13.39 -2.67
C LEU A 268 7.14 -13.97 -4.05
N ASN A 269 7.88 -13.21 -4.87
CA ASN A 269 8.31 -13.67 -6.20
C ASN A 269 9.26 -14.87 -6.16
N GLN A 270 9.82 -15.22 -5.01
CA GLN A 270 10.68 -16.40 -4.84
C GLN A 270 9.89 -17.66 -4.45
N ILE A 271 8.58 -17.52 -4.24
CA ILE A 271 7.71 -18.62 -3.83
C ILE A 271 7.04 -19.31 -5.05
N PHE A 272 7.18 -18.72 -6.26
CA PHE A 272 6.58 -19.23 -7.51
C PHE A 272 7.58 -19.37 -8.64
#